data_b133e36f23500ac795510fe1ed2d7591
#
_entry.id   b133e36f23500ac795510fe1ed2d7591
#
_cell.length_a   1.000
_cell.length_b   1.000
_cell.length_c   1.000
_cell.angle_alpha   90.00
_cell.angle_beta   90.00
_cell.angle_gamma   90.00
#
_symmetry.space_group_name_H-M   'P 1'
#
loop_
_entity.id
_entity.type
_entity.pdbx_description
1 polymer ?
#
loop_
_entity_poly.entity_id
_entity_poly.type
_entity_poly.pdbx_seq_one_letter_code
_entity_poly.pdbx_strand_id
1 'polypeptide(L)'
;MKIVGLTGSIGMGTSTVAAMLRDLGVPVFDADAEVHRLQGPGGALVDEIEAAFPGTTGAAGVDRSELGSRVFGEDAAMAWLEAIVHPAVARSRADFLIAHKGAPLVVFDIPLLFEKGGNANLDAVGVVSAPADVQRARVLARPGMTPERFDAIAARQMPDAQKRAHATAVIDTGVTLDETRAQVAALVACMTAREVR
;
A
#
# COMPACT_ATOMS: atom_id res chain seq x y z
N MET A 1 -15.95 -14.29 -1.56
CA MET A 1 -14.79 -13.45 -1.93
C MET A 1 -13.94 -13.29 -0.69
N LYS A 2 -12.65 -13.62 -0.74
CA LYS A 2 -11.71 -13.36 0.36
C LYS A 2 -10.98 -12.03 0.11
N ILE A 3 -10.63 -11.33 1.18
CA ILE A 3 -9.91 -10.06 1.13
C ILE A 3 -8.57 -10.25 1.82
N VAL A 4 -7.48 -10.11 1.07
CA VAL A 4 -6.11 -10.24 1.57
C VAL A 4 -5.44 -8.88 1.61
N GLY A 5 -4.87 -8.49 2.74
CA GLY A 5 -3.98 -7.35 2.85
C GLY A 5 -2.56 -7.73 2.40
N LEU A 6 -1.99 -6.98 1.50
CA LEU A 6 -0.58 -7.06 1.12
C LEU A 6 0.17 -5.90 1.76
N THR A 7 1.24 -6.18 2.47
CA THR A 7 2.07 -5.15 3.09
C THR A 7 3.54 -5.53 3.08
N GLY A 8 4.39 -4.57 3.31
CA GLY A 8 5.84 -4.75 3.42
C GLY A 8 6.51 -3.42 3.70
N SER A 9 7.69 -3.45 4.27
CA SER A 9 8.49 -2.24 4.51
C SER A 9 9.06 -1.69 3.21
N ILE A 10 9.51 -0.45 3.22
CA ILE A 10 10.17 0.18 2.07
C ILE A 10 11.24 -0.75 1.47
N GLY A 11 11.24 -0.91 0.15
CA GLY A 11 12.24 -1.74 -0.57
C GLY A 11 12.04 -3.25 -0.51
N MET A 12 10.99 -3.73 0.16
CA MET A 12 10.69 -5.17 0.26
C MET A 12 10.08 -5.76 -1.02
N GLY A 13 9.69 -4.96 -2.01
CA GLY A 13 9.22 -5.46 -3.31
C GLY A 13 7.71 -5.67 -3.43
N THR A 14 6.89 -5.02 -2.59
CA THR A 14 5.42 -5.07 -2.64
C THR A 14 4.87 -4.78 -4.04
N SER A 15 5.38 -3.77 -4.73
CA SER A 15 4.93 -3.42 -6.08
C SER A 15 5.15 -4.56 -7.09
N THR A 16 6.26 -5.31 -6.97
CA THR A 16 6.54 -6.47 -7.82
C THR A 16 5.54 -7.59 -7.53
N VAL A 17 5.28 -7.87 -6.26
CA VAL A 17 4.28 -8.87 -5.85
C VAL A 17 2.88 -8.47 -6.28
N ALA A 18 2.51 -7.19 -6.14
CA ALA A 18 1.24 -6.66 -6.62
C ALA A 18 1.08 -6.82 -8.14
N ALA A 19 2.14 -6.60 -8.92
CA ALA A 19 2.13 -6.87 -10.36
C ALA A 19 1.93 -8.36 -10.66
N MET A 20 2.65 -9.26 -9.98
CA MET A 20 2.49 -10.71 -10.15
C MET A 20 1.06 -11.18 -9.81
N LEU A 21 0.43 -10.59 -8.79
CA LEU A 21 -0.97 -10.88 -8.47
C LEU A 21 -1.91 -10.46 -9.60
N ARG A 22 -1.70 -9.27 -10.18
CA ARG A 22 -2.49 -8.80 -11.34
C ARG A 22 -2.29 -9.70 -12.57
N ASP A 23 -1.06 -10.16 -12.82
CA ASP A 23 -0.76 -11.11 -13.91
C ASP A 23 -1.50 -12.45 -13.74
N LEU A 24 -1.79 -12.85 -12.51
CA LEU A 24 -2.61 -14.02 -12.18
C LEU A 24 -4.12 -13.73 -12.20
N GLY A 25 -4.54 -12.54 -12.63
CA GLY A 25 -5.95 -12.14 -12.70
C GLY A 25 -6.57 -11.78 -11.36
N VAL A 26 -5.77 -11.58 -10.30
CA VAL A 26 -6.26 -11.16 -8.99
C VAL A 26 -6.43 -9.64 -8.99
N PRO A 27 -7.63 -9.11 -8.69
CA PRO A 27 -7.83 -7.67 -8.54
C PRO A 27 -7.03 -7.13 -7.34
N VAL A 28 -6.24 -6.09 -7.57
CA VAL A 28 -5.42 -5.43 -6.54
C VAL A 28 -5.80 -3.97 -6.42
N PHE A 29 -6.30 -3.58 -5.27
CA PHE A 29 -6.53 -2.19 -4.89
C PHE A 29 -5.24 -1.63 -4.26
N ASP A 30 -4.65 -0.65 -4.92
CA ASP A 30 -3.46 0.05 -4.47
C ASP A 30 -3.89 1.36 -3.81
N ALA A 31 -3.80 1.42 -2.48
CA ALA A 31 -4.28 2.57 -1.71
C ALA A 31 -3.49 3.85 -2.02
N ASP A 32 -2.18 3.75 -2.24
CA ASP A 32 -1.34 4.90 -2.57
C ASP A 32 -1.63 5.42 -3.98
N ALA A 33 -1.76 4.51 -4.95
CA ALA A 33 -2.15 4.86 -6.32
C ALA A 33 -3.54 5.52 -6.35
N GLU A 34 -4.47 5.06 -5.51
CA GLU A 34 -5.80 5.65 -5.42
C GLU A 34 -5.77 7.06 -4.84
N VAL A 35 -5.01 7.31 -3.77
CA VAL A 35 -4.78 8.67 -3.26
C VAL A 35 -4.20 9.56 -4.36
N HIS A 36 -3.24 9.05 -5.14
CA HIS A 36 -2.65 9.77 -6.27
C HIS A 36 -3.68 10.13 -7.35
N ARG A 37 -4.60 9.20 -7.66
CA ARG A 37 -5.67 9.43 -8.62
C ARG A 37 -6.67 10.47 -8.13
N LEU A 38 -7.07 10.38 -6.86
CA LEU A 38 -8.01 11.32 -6.22
C LEU A 38 -7.44 12.75 -6.10
N GLN A 39 -6.13 12.88 -6.00
CA GLN A 39 -5.41 14.16 -5.91
C GLN A 39 -4.90 14.66 -7.27
N GLY A 40 -4.96 13.86 -8.32
CA GLY A 40 -4.50 14.21 -9.66
C GLY A 40 -5.40 15.25 -10.37
N PRO A 41 -5.10 15.58 -11.64
CA PRO A 41 -5.89 16.54 -12.41
C PRO A 41 -7.37 16.11 -12.48
N GLY A 42 -8.29 16.98 -12.04
CA GLY A 42 -9.73 16.67 -11.96
C GLY A 42 -10.11 15.62 -10.92
N GLY A 43 -9.21 15.27 -10.02
CA GLY A 43 -9.44 14.31 -8.94
C GLY A 43 -10.44 14.81 -7.92
N ALA A 44 -11.22 13.89 -7.35
CA ALA A 44 -12.35 14.23 -6.46
C ALA A 44 -11.95 14.92 -5.15
N LEU A 45 -10.66 14.92 -4.78
CA LEU A 45 -10.16 15.58 -3.58
C LEU A 45 -9.57 16.98 -3.82
N VAL A 46 -9.43 17.40 -5.08
CA VAL A 46 -8.72 18.65 -5.41
C VAL A 46 -9.42 19.87 -4.79
N ASP A 47 -10.73 20.00 -4.99
CA ASP A 47 -11.49 21.15 -4.49
C ASP A 47 -11.57 21.16 -2.96
N GLU A 48 -11.73 19.99 -2.32
CA GLU A 48 -11.83 19.87 -0.87
C GLU A 48 -10.48 20.18 -0.19
N ILE A 49 -9.37 19.75 -0.82
CA ILE A 49 -8.01 20.07 -0.34
C ILE A 49 -7.72 21.55 -0.55
N GLU A 50 -8.10 22.16 -1.69
CA GLU A 50 -7.93 23.61 -1.89
C GLU A 50 -8.70 24.42 -0.85
N ALA A 51 -9.92 24.02 -0.52
CA ALA A 51 -10.73 24.71 0.49
C ALA A 51 -10.12 24.63 1.90
N ALA A 52 -9.48 23.48 2.24
CA ALA A 52 -8.82 23.26 3.53
C ALA A 52 -7.41 23.87 3.59
N PHE A 53 -6.68 23.82 2.47
CA PHE A 53 -5.28 24.24 2.34
C PHE A 53 -5.12 25.14 1.08
N PRO A 54 -5.57 26.39 1.11
CA PRO A 54 -5.60 27.27 -0.06
C PRO A 54 -4.23 27.45 -0.70
N GLY A 55 -4.17 27.37 -2.05
CA GLY A 55 -2.93 27.52 -2.82
C GLY A 55 -2.09 26.24 -2.90
N THR A 56 -2.63 25.09 -2.50
CA THR A 56 -1.95 23.79 -2.63
C THR A 56 -2.45 22.98 -3.84
N THR A 57 -3.28 23.57 -4.71
CA THR A 57 -3.80 22.90 -5.90
C THR A 57 -3.66 23.76 -7.15
N GLY A 58 -3.78 23.14 -8.32
CA GLY A 58 -3.71 23.82 -9.61
C GLY A 58 -4.19 22.90 -10.75
N ALA A 59 -3.89 23.27 -12.00
CA ALA A 59 -4.30 22.50 -13.17
C ALA A 59 -3.77 21.06 -13.19
N ALA A 60 -2.65 20.80 -12.50
CA ALA A 60 -2.08 19.46 -12.34
C ALA A 60 -2.67 18.66 -11.16
N GLY A 61 -3.70 19.18 -10.48
CA GLY A 61 -4.24 18.63 -9.25
C GLY A 61 -3.53 19.20 -8.02
N VAL A 62 -3.38 18.38 -6.98
CA VAL A 62 -2.73 18.77 -5.71
C VAL A 62 -1.22 18.86 -5.88
N ASP A 63 -0.62 20.01 -5.55
CA ASP A 63 0.82 20.17 -5.36
C ASP A 63 1.21 19.54 -4.02
N ARG A 64 1.74 18.31 -4.09
CA ARG A 64 2.11 17.54 -2.89
C ARG A 64 3.30 18.12 -2.15
N SER A 65 4.17 18.85 -2.83
CA SER A 65 5.30 19.50 -2.18
C SER A 65 4.79 20.66 -1.33
N GLU A 66 3.92 21.49 -1.89
CA GLU A 66 3.30 22.61 -1.18
C GLU A 66 2.40 22.11 -0.05
N LEU A 67 1.51 21.15 -0.31
CA LEU A 67 0.66 20.56 0.71
C LEU A 67 1.51 19.91 1.82
N GLY A 68 2.54 19.15 1.45
CA GLY A 68 3.47 18.54 2.39
C GLY A 68 4.13 19.55 3.30
N SER A 69 4.55 20.71 2.78
CA SER A 69 5.17 21.78 3.57
C SER A 69 4.23 22.34 4.66
N ARG A 70 2.91 22.23 4.46
CA ARG A 70 1.90 22.75 5.39
C ARG A 70 1.44 21.73 6.44
N VAL A 71 1.60 20.44 6.15
CA VAL A 71 1.10 19.40 7.06
C VAL A 71 2.22 18.64 7.78
N PHE A 72 3.43 18.59 7.24
CA PHE A 72 4.54 17.91 7.89
C PHE A 72 5.03 18.67 9.12
N GLY A 73 4.97 18.00 10.28
CA GLY A 73 5.33 18.59 11.56
C GLY A 73 4.18 19.27 12.29
N GLU A 74 2.99 19.35 11.66
CA GLU A 74 1.78 19.95 12.23
C GLU A 74 0.70 18.89 12.39
N ASP A 75 0.62 18.26 13.56
CA ASP A 75 -0.28 17.12 13.81
C ASP A 75 -1.76 17.44 13.53
N ALA A 76 -2.21 18.66 13.86
CA ALA A 76 -3.58 19.08 13.61
C ALA A 76 -3.88 19.22 12.10
N ALA A 77 -2.95 19.77 11.32
CA ALA A 77 -3.10 19.88 9.87
C ALA A 77 -3.07 18.50 9.20
N MET A 78 -2.19 17.61 9.66
CA MET A 78 -2.14 16.22 9.19
C MET A 78 -3.44 15.50 9.47
N ALA A 79 -3.99 15.60 10.69
CA ALA A 79 -5.27 14.99 11.07
C ALA A 79 -6.42 15.54 10.22
N TRP A 80 -6.41 16.83 9.90
CA TRP A 80 -7.42 17.43 9.02
C TRP A 80 -7.31 16.88 7.59
N LEU A 81 -6.12 16.80 7.03
CA LEU A 81 -5.91 16.18 5.71
C LEU A 81 -6.36 14.72 5.69
N GLU A 82 -6.02 13.95 6.71
CA GLU A 82 -6.48 12.55 6.84
C GLU A 82 -8.01 12.44 6.92
N ALA A 83 -8.69 13.35 7.61
CA ALA A 83 -10.15 13.40 7.68
C ALA A 83 -10.81 13.65 6.31
N ILE A 84 -10.13 14.33 5.39
CA ILE A 84 -10.58 14.54 4.00
C ILE A 84 -10.28 13.28 3.15
N VAL A 85 -9.06 12.75 3.24
CA VAL A 85 -8.58 11.68 2.35
C VAL A 85 -9.18 10.32 2.70
N HIS A 86 -9.28 9.97 3.99
CA HIS A 86 -9.69 8.62 4.40
C HIS A 86 -11.11 8.24 3.92
N PRO A 87 -12.15 9.13 4.02
CA PRO A 87 -13.48 8.78 3.52
C PRO A 87 -13.53 8.58 2.01
N ALA A 88 -12.74 9.34 1.24
CA ALA A 88 -12.69 9.21 -0.21
C ALA A 88 -12.05 7.87 -0.62
N VAL A 89 -10.92 7.50 0.01
CA VAL A 89 -10.28 6.21 -0.22
C VAL A 89 -11.18 5.06 0.21
N ALA A 90 -11.91 5.21 1.32
CA ALA A 90 -12.86 4.19 1.78
C ALA A 90 -14.02 3.99 0.79
N ARG A 91 -14.54 5.06 0.18
CA ARG A 91 -15.54 4.98 -0.91
C ARG A 91 -14.97 4.24 -2.12
N SER A 92 -13.79 4.64 -2.61
CA SER A 92 -13.14 3.98 -3.74
C SER A 92 -12.89 2.50 -3.48
N ARG A 93 -12.53 2.12 -2.25
CA ARG A 93 -12.37 0.72 -1.85
C ARG A 93 -13.69 -0.04 -1.87
N ALA A 94 -14.78 0.57 -1.43
CA ALA A 94 -16.12 -0.03 -1.50
C ALA A 94 -16.55 -0.25 -2.96
N ASP A 95 -16.36 0.74 -3.82
CA ASP A 95 -16.66 0.65 -5.25
C ASP A 95 -15.82 -0.43 -5.93
N PHE A 96 -14.53 -0.55 -5.56
CA PHE A 96 -13.66 -1.62 -6.03
C PHE A 96 -14.18 -3.00 -5.64
N LEU A 97 -14.65 -3.20 -4.40
CA LEU A 97 -15.23 -4.47 -3.95
C LEU A 97 -16.52 -4.81 -4.72
N ILE A 98 -17.37 -3.80 -4.97
CA ILE A 98 -18.62 -3.97 -5.75
C ILE A 98 -18.27 -4.38 -7.18
N ALA A 99 -17.31 -3.72 -7.82
CA ALA A 99 -16.88 -4.03 -9.19
C ALA A 99 -16.30 -5.44 -9.33
N HIS A 100 -15.68 -5.96 -8.26
CA HIS A 100 -15.04 -7.28 -8.25
C HIS A 100 -15.79 -8.33 -7.42
N LYS A 101 -17.09 -8.15 -7.16
CA LYS A 101 -17.91 -9.07 -6.32
C LYS A 101 -17.91 -10.54 -6.79
N GLY A 102 -17.59 -10.79 -8.06
CA GLY A 102 -17.47 -12.13 -8.63
C GLY A 102 -16.09 -12.77 -8.48
N ALA A 103 -15.09 -12.03 -8.05
CA ALA A 103 -13.75 -12.57 -7.83
C ALA A 103 -13.70 -13.44 -6.56
N PRO A 104 -13.02 -14.57 -6.59
CA PRO A 104 -12.85 -15.40 -5.39
C PRO A 104 -11.93 -14.74 -4.35
N LEU A 105 -11.02 -13.89 -4.80
CA LEU A 105 -10.00 -13.20 -4.04
C LEU A 105 -9.80 -11.78 -4.56
N VAL A 106 -9.64 -10.83 -3.65
CA VAL A 106 -9.12 -9.49 -3.94
C VAL A 106 -7.98 -9.16 -2.97
N VAL A 107 -7.07 -8.29 -3.39
CA VAL A 107 -5.93 -7.87 -2.57
C VAL A 107 -5.96 -6.36 -2.36
N PHE A 108 -5.68 -5.93 -1.14
CA PHE A 108 -5.45 -4.53 -0.80
C PHE A 108 -3.95 -4.33 -0.52
N ASP A 109 -3.27 -3.57 -1.36
CA ASP A 109 -1.88 -3.16 -1.13
C ASP A 109 -1.88 -1.93 -0.20
N ILE A 110 -1.43 -2.16 1.04
CA ILE A 110 -1.46 -1.17 2.13
C ILE A 110 -0.09 -1.12 2.81
N PRO A 111 0.78 -0.17 2.47
CA PRO A 111 2.17 -0.13 2.98
C PRO A 111 2.30 -0.06 4.50
N LEU A 112 1.41 0.69 5.17
CA LEU A 112 1.42 0.89 6.63
C LEU A 112 0.25 0.16 7.32
N LEU A 113 -0.02 -1.08 6.89
CA LEU A 113 -1.16 -1.86 7.35
C LEU A 113 -1.20 -2.03 8.86
N PHE A 114 -0.11 -2.49 9.44
CA PHE A 114 -0.03 -2.78 10.88
C PHE A 114 0.09 -1.51 11.72
N GLU A 115 0.84 -0.53 11.23
CA GLU A 115 1.08 0.74 11.90
C GLU A 115 -0.21 1.56 12.11
N LYS A 116 -1.17 1.38 11.20
CA LYS A 116 -2.48 2.07 11.25
C LYS A 116 -3.63 1.16 11.71
N GLY A 117 -3.34 -0.05 12.19
CA GLY A 117 -4.37 -0.99 12.69
C GLY A 117 -5.36 -1.48 11.61
N GLY A 118 -4.96 -1.44 10.34
CA GLY A 118 -5.84 -1.70 9.18
C GLY A 118 -6.17 -3.17 8.89
N ASN A 119 -5.81 -4.11 9.76
CA ASN A 119 -5.99 -5.56 9.54
C ASN A 119 -7.36 -6.12 10.01
N ALA A 120 -8.19 -5.33 10.68
CA ALA A 120 -9.41 -5.82 11.35
C ALA A 120 -10.49 -6.42 10.43
N ASN A 121 -10.46 -6.13 9.14
CA ASN A 121 -11.48 -6.60 8.16
C ASN A 121 -10.84 -7.37 7.00
N LEU A 122 -9.72 -8.03 7.23
CA LEU A 122 -9.02 -8.85 6.25
C LEU A 122 -9.13 -10.32 6.63
N ASP A 123 -9.33 -11.18 5.63
CA ASP A 123 -9.33 -12.64 5.82
C ASP A 123 -7.91 -13.19 6.05
N ALA A 124 -6.91 -12.52 5.50
CA ALA A 124 -5.51 -12.86 5.65
C ALA A 124 -4.59 -11.66 5.38
N VAL A 125 -3.34 -11.75 5.85
CA VAL A 125 -2.29 -10.76 5.56
C VAL A 125 -1.09 -11.45 4.95
N GLY A 126 -0.72 -11.02 3.74
CA GLY A 126 0.53 -11.35 3.08
C GLY A 126 1.59 -10.29 3.38
N VAL A 127 2.69 -10.70 3.97
CA VAL A 127 3.84 -9.81 4.22
C VAL A 127 4.91 -10.09 3.18
N VAL A 128 5.30 -9.05 2.46
CA VAL A 128 6.44 -9.10 1.53
C VAL A 128 7.70 -8.72 2.27
N SER A 129 8.70 -9.59 2.20
CA SER A 129 9.94 -9.48 2.96
C SER A 129 11.15 -9.81 2.08
N ALA A 130 12.30 -9.27 2.45
CA ALA A 130 13.61 -9.60 1.87
C ALA A 130 14.69 -9.44 2.96
N PRO A 131 15.88 -10.03 2.79
CA PRO A 131 17.02 -9.75 3.64
C PRO A 131 17.33 -8.26 3.75
N ALA A 132 17.77 -7.81 4.92
CA ALA A 132 17.97 -6.38 5.22
C ALA A 132 19.00 -5.71 4.30
N ASP A 133 20.03 -6.43 3.90
CA ASP A 133 21.06 -5.98 2.94
C ASP A 133 20.46 -5.78 1.54
N VAL A 134 19.61 -6.71 1.09
CA VAL A 134 18.87 -6.61 -0.18
C VAL A 134 17.89 -5.42 -0.14
N GLN A 135 17.16 -5.27 0.95
CA GLN A 135 16.27 -4.12 1.17
C GLN A 135 17.04 -2.80 1.05
N ARG A 136 18.14 -2.67 1.81
CA ARG A 136 18.96 -1.46 1.83
C ARG A 136 19.54 -1.16 0.45
N ALA A 137 20.10 -2.15 -0.22
CA ALA A 137 20.67 -1.99 -1.57
C ALA A 137 19.61 -1.48 -2.57
N ARG A 138 18.40 -2.06 -2.56
CA ARG A 138 17.30 -1.65 -3.44
C ARG A 138 16.84 -0.22 -3.18
N VAL A 139 16.77 0.18 -1.92
CA VAL A 139 16.31 1.54 -1.57
C VAL A 139 17.38 2.57 -1.91
N LEU A 140 18.64 2.32 -1.59
CA LEU A 140 19.74 3.24 -1.89
C LEU A 140 20.02 3.40 -3.40
N ALA A 141 19.61 2.44 -4.22
CA ALA A 141 19.66 2.56 -5.68
C ALA A 141 18.61 3.52 -6.26
N ARG A 142 17.64 3.98 -5.47
CA ARG A 142 16.60 4.90 -5.94
C ARG A 142 17.14 6.34 -6.03
N PRO A 143 16.79 7.11 -7.08
CA PRO A 143 17.19 8.51 -7.19
C PRO A 143 16.83 9.33 -5.94
N GLY A 144 17.77 10.09 -5.41
CA GLY A 144 17.56 10.98 -4.26
C GLY A 144 17.42 10.28 -2.90
N MET A 145 17.65 8.97 -2.82
CA MET A 145 17.67 8.24 -1.54
C MET A 145 19.08 8.27 -0.94
N THR A 146 19.16 8.61 0.35
CA THR A 146 20.40 8.55 1.13
C THR A 146 20.24 7.57 2.30
N PRO A 147 21.35 7.10 2.90
CA PRO A 147 21.28 6.26 4.09
C PRO A 147 20.42 6.87 5.22
N GLU A 148 20.58 8.17 5.48
CA GLU A 148 19.87 8.88 6.55
C GLU A 148 18.36 8.94 6.27
N ARG A 149 17.98 9.16 5.01
CA ARG A 149 16.56 9.14 4.58
C ARG A 149 15.97 7.74 4.69
N PHE A 150 16.73 6.71 4.29
CA PHE A 150 16.30 5.32 4.45
C PHE A 150 16.06 5.00 5.93
N ASP A 151 17.04 5.29 6.79
CA ASP A 151 16.97 5.00 8.22
C ASP A 151 15.80 5.75 8.89
N ALA A 152 15.54 7.00 8.51
CA ALA A 152 14.40 7.79 8.99
C ALA A 152 13.04 7.21 8.55
N ILE A 153 12.93 6.68 7.34
CA ILE A 153 11.71 6.02 6.85
C ILE A 153 11.52 4.67 7.55
N ALA A 154 12.58 3.87 7.64
CA ALA A 154 12.54 2.55 8.27
C ALA A 154 12.16 2.65 9.76
N ALA A 155 12.65 3.66 10.47
CA ALA A 155 12.34 3.89 11.88
C ALA A 155 10.85 4.20 12.15
N ARG A 156 10.09 4.64 11.15
CA ARG A 156 8.65 4.90 11.25
C ARG A 156 7.78 3.68 10.91
N GLN A 157 8.39 2.61 10.43
CA GLN A 157 7.71 1.39 10.05
C GLN A 157 7.90 0.32 11.13
N MET A 158 6.91 -0.56 11.28
CA MET A 158 7.05 -1.75 12.11
C MET A 158 8.22 -2.59 11.58
N PRO A 159 9.12 -3.09 12.46
CA PRO A 159 10.21 -3.97 12.05
C PRO A 159 9.72 -5.19 11.28
N ASP A 160 10.47 -5.60 10.24
CA ASP A 160 10.09 -6.72 9.34
C ASP A 160 9.82 -8.02 10.12
N ALA A 161 10.65 -8.33 11.11
CA ALA A 161 10.44 -9.51 11.95
C ALA A 161 9.07 -9.50 12.68
N GLN A 162 8.61 -8.34 13.12
CA GLN A 162 7.29 -8.19 13.74
C GLN A 162 6.17 -8.30 12.70
N LYS A 163 6.32 -7.69 11.53
CA LYS A 163 5.36 -7.85 10.42
C LYS A 163 5.20 -9.32 10.04
N ARG A 164 6.31 -10.04 9.90
CA ARG A 164 6.31 -11.48 9.60
C ARG A 164 5.61 -12.30 10.69
N ALA A 165 5.78 -11.94 11.95
CA ALA A 165 5.12 -12.64 13.06
C ALA A 165 3.58 -12.46 13.04
N HIS A 166 3.07 -11.39 12.45
CA HIS A 166 1.64 -11.10 12.29
C HIS A 166 1.09 -11.55 10.92
N ALA A 167 1.93 -12.10 10.04
CA ALA A 167 1.54 -12.51 8.70
C ALA A 167 0.78 -13.84 8.71
N THR A 168 -0.24 -13.96 7.86
CA THR A 168 -0.81 -15.26 7.48
C THR A 168 0.10 -15.99 6.50
N ALA A 169 0.76 -15.22 5.61
CA ALA A 169 1.76 -15.74 4.67
C ALA A 169 2.89 -14.72 4.50
N VAL A 170 4.10 -15.21 4.31
CA VAL A 170 5.29 -14.38 3.98
C VAL A 170 5.69 -14.69 2.56
N ILE A 171 5.92 -13.65 1.76
CA ILE A 171 6.44 -13.73 0.38
C ILE A 171 7.86 -13.20 0.40
N ASP A 172 8.82 -14.08 0.22
CA ASP A 172 10.24 -13.72 0.13
C ASP A 172 10.56 -13.21 -1.28
N THR A 173 11.04 -11.99 -1.36
CA THR A 173 11.53 -11.37 -2.59
C THR A 173 13.06 -11.25 -2.62
N GLY A 174 13.76 -11.75 -1.61
CA GLY A 174 15.23 -11.88 -1.60
C GLY A 174 15.74 -13.01 -2.49
N VAL A 175 14.85 -13.77 -3.10
CA VAL A 175 15.09 -14.87 -4.02
C VAL A 175 14.88 -14.43 -5.48
N THR A 176 14.94 -15.35 -6.43
CA THR A 176 14.68 -15.04 -7.85
C THR A 176 13.24 -14.63 -8.09
N LEU A 177 13.00 -13.94 -9.22
CA LEU A 177 11.62 -13.55 -9.58
C LEU A 177 10.72 -14.76 -9.82
N ASP A 178 11.24 -15.87 -10.33
CA ASP A 178 10.45 -17.08 -10.56
C ASP A 178 10.08 -17.78 -9.25
N GLU A 179 10.99 -17.83 -8.28
CA GLU A 179 10.69 -18.32 -6.93
C GLU A 179 9.67 -17.42 -6.22
N THR A 180 9.81 -16.10 -6.35
CA THR A 180 8.81 -15.15 -5.83
C THR A 180 7.44 -15.39 -6.48
N ARG A 181 7.40 -15.57 -7.81
CA ARG A 181 6.17 -15.85 -8.56
C ARG A 181 5.51 -17.16 -8.12
N ALA A 182 6.29 -18.19 -7.85
CA ALA A 182 5.79 -19.46 -7.34
C ALA A 182 5.14 -19.29 -5.94
N GLN A 183 5.75 -18.50 -5.05
CA GLN A 183 5.17 -18.17 -3.74
C GLN A 183 3.86 -17.38 -3.87
N VAL A 184 3.79 -16.42 -4.77
CA VAL A 184 2.56 -15.64 -5.06
C VAL A 184 1.45 -16.55 -5.58
N ALA A 185 1.78 -17.46 -6.53
CA ALA A 185 0.81 -18.43 -7.06
C ALA A 185 0.32 -19.38 -5.96
N ALA A 186 1.19 -19.84 -5.07
CA ALA A 186 0.81 -20.68 -3.93
C ALA A 186 -0.13 -19.93 -2.96
N LEU A 187 0.13 -18.66 -2.68
CA LEU A 187 -0.77 -17.83 -1.87
C LEU A 187 -2.17 -17.74 -2.52
N VAL A 188 -2.22 -17.43 -3.82
CA VAL A 188 -3.49 -17.35 -4.56
C VAL A 188 -4.24 -18.68 -4.52
N ALA A 189 -3.57 -19.79 -4.78
CA ALA A 189 -4.15 -21.11 -4.73
C ALA A 189 -4.72 -21.45 -3.34
N CYS A 190 -3.96 -21.16 -2.28
CA CYS A 190 -4.40 -21.37 -0.89
C CYS A 190 -5.64 -20.52 -0.55
N MET A 191 -5.65 -19.24 -0.97
CA MET A 191 -6.76 -18.34 -0.66
C MET A 191 -8.02 -18.63 -1.49
N THR A 192 -7.88 -19.21 -2.68
CA THR A 192 -9.00 -19.55 -3.57
C THR A 192 -9.46 -20.99 -3.46
N ALA A 193 -8.73 -21.84 -2.75
CA ALA A 193 -9.15 -23.21 -2.47
C ALA A 193 -10.53 -23.20 -1.79
N ARG A 194 -11.49 -23.92 -2.37
CA ARG A 194 -12.79 -24.17 -1.73
C ARG A 194 -12.55 -25.05 -0.51
N GLU A 195 -13.03 -24.64 0.65
CA GLU A 195 -13.17 -25.56 1.77
C GLU A 195 -14.09 -26.70 1.31
N VAL A 196 -13.52 -27.88 1.14
CA VAL A 196 -14.31 -29.10 0.94
C VAL A 196 -14.96 -29.36 2.29
N ARG A 197 -16.24 -29.02 2.40
CA ARG A 197 -17.10 -29.43 3.52
C ARG A 197 -17.58 -30.85 3.31
#